data_0c25250ea07c46bd9dd134eb6ba10490
#
_entry.id   0c25250ea07c46bd9dd134eb6ba10490
#
_cell.length_a   1.000
_cell.length_b   1.000
_cell.length_c   1.000
_cell.angle_alpha   90.00
_cell.angle_beta   90.00
_cell.angle_gamma   90.00
#
_symmetry.space_group_name_H-M   'P 1'
#
loop_
_entity.id
_entity.type
_entity.pdbx_description
1 polymer ?
#
loop_
_entity_poly.entity_id
_entity_poly.type
_entity_poly.pdbx_seq_one_letter_code
_entity_poly.pdbx_strand_id
1 'polypeptide(L)'
;FPDILEELKKAQKYIFLEYFIIEPGIFLNSIIDILEQKVKDGVDVRLIYDDFGSLPTFSQKNVYQLKARGIKCISFNPLFFIKGTLNNRDHRKILIIDGNVAFSGGINLADEYINKKKKYGHWKDIGFKLTGTPVKSYNYMFIEFWNAFSNEKIDSNIINECLSERKNENGYIISYYDSPAYKEHISNNLYIDLLSQAINYAWFYTPYLIIGDFL
;
A
#
# COMPACT_ATOMS: atom_id res chain seq x y z
N PHE A 1 12.24 7.36 -3.02
CA PHE A 1 12.88 6.20 -2.40
C PHE A 1 13.68 6.58 -1.13
N PRO A 2 14.62 7.54 -1.15
CA PRO A 2 15.34 7.94 0.06
C PRO A 2 14.42 8.28 1.23
N ASP A 3 13.39 9.07 1.01
CA ASP A 3 12.44 9.49 2.04
C ASP A 3 11.75 8.32 2.75
N ILE A 4 11.43 7.26 1.99
CA ILE A 4 10.87 6.03 2.56
C ILE A 4 11.86 5.41 3.56
N LEU A 5 13.13 5.27 3.17
CA LEU A 5 14.14 4.68 4.04
C LEU A 5 14.40 5.52 5.30
N GLU A 6 14.36 6.85 5.17
CA GLU A 6 14.51 7.76 6.30
C GLU A 6 13.35 7.64 7.29
N GLU A 7 12.12 7.60 6.80
CA GLU A 7 10.95 7.48 7.68
C GLU A 7 10.88 6.10 8.35
N LEU A 8 11.19 5.02 7.62
CA LEU A 8 11.25 3.67 8.20
C LEU A 8 12.21 3.58 9.38
N LYS A 9 13.37 4.25 9.31
CA LYS A 9 14.35 4.29 10.40
C LYS A 9 13.83 4.97 11.67
N LYS A 10 12.84 5.86 11.55
CA LYS A 10 12.24 6.60 12.67
C LYS A 10 11.13 5.81 13.40
N ALA A 11 10.64 4.72 12.81
CA ALA A 11 9.56 3.93 13.36
C ALA A 11 9.83 3.46 14.79
N GLN A 12 8.81 3.56 15.66
CA GLN A 12 8.88 3.22 17.08
C GLN A 12 7.81 2.23 17.53
N LYS A 13 6.66 2.18 16.87
CA LYS A 13 5.50 1.36 17.28
C LYS A 13 5.19 0.28 16.26
N TYR A 14 4.91 0.67 15.03
CA TYR A 14 4.56 -0.27 13.97
C TYR A 14 4.89 0.24 12.57
N ILE A 15 5.09 -0.71 11.65
CA ILE A 15 5.23 -0.48 10.22
C ILE A 15 4.29 -1.43 9.49
N PHE A 16 3.37 -0.88 8.70
CA PHE A 16 2.43 -1.64 7.90
C PHE A 16 2.68 -1.40 6.42
N LEU A 17 2.80 -2.48 5.65
CA LEU A 17 3.05 -2.45 4.22
C LEU A 17 1.98 -3.25 3.48
N GLU A 18 1.45 -2.69 2.41
CA GLU A 18 0.49 -3.33 1.52
C GLU A 18 0.86 -3.01 0.08
N TYR A 19 1.24 -4.03 -0.70
CA TYR A 19 1.76 -3.84 -2.06
C TYR A 19 1.25 -4.91 -3.02
N PHE A 20 1.00 -4.50 -4.28
CA PHE A 20 0.60 -5.40 -5.33
C PHE A 20 1.78 -6.24 -5.85
N ILE A 21 2.91 -5.59 -6.17
CA ILE A 21 4.14 -6.25 -6.62
C ILE A 21 5.23 -6.05 -5.58
N ILE A 22 5.85 -7.17 -5.19
CA ILE A 22 7.11 -7.17 -4.45
C ILE A 22 8.11 -8.03 -5.22
N GLU A 23 9.31 -7.50 -5.44
CA GLU A 23 10.40 -8.18 -6.16
C GLU A 23 11.72 -8.00 -5.41
N PRO A 24 12.44 -9.09 -5.12
CA PRO A 24 13.77 -9.00 -4.55
C PRO A 24 14.71 -8.18 -5.44
N GLY A 25 15.33 -7.17 -4.87
CA GLY A 25 16.19 -6.23 -5.56
C GLY A 25 16.72 -5.17 -4.61
N ILE A 26 17.31 -4.11 -5.12
CA ILE A 26 17.89 -3.03 -4.31
C ILE A 26 16.81 -2.38 -3.46
N PHE A 27 15.64 -2.07 -4.07
CA PHE A 27 14.57 -1.37 -3.38
C PHE A 27 14.01 -2.19 -2.21
N LEU A 28 13.53 -3.41 -2.50
CA LEU A 28 12.93 -4.27 -1.48
C LEU A 28 13.95 -4.64 -0.39
N ASN A 29 15.17 -5.03 -0.77
CA ASN A 29 16.18 -5.47 0.18
C ASN A 29 16.58 -4.35 1.13
N SER A 30 16.74 -3.10 0.62
CA SER A 30 17.02 -1.93 1.48
C SER A 30 15.92 -1.67 2.51
N ILE A 31 14.67 -1.95 2.16
CA ILE A 31 13.55 -1.86 3.10
C ILE A 31 13.62 -3.01 4.11
N ILE A 32 13.78 -4.26 3.65
CA ILE A 32 13.81 -5.45 4.52
C ILE A 32 14.91 -5.33 5.58
N ASP A 33 16.09 -4.84 5.23
CA ASP A 33 17.19 -4.67 6.18
C ASP A 33 16.82 -3.71 7.32
N ILE A 34 16.09 -2.62 7.00
CA ILE A 34 15.57 -1.70 8.03
C ILE A 34 14.46 -2.39 8.84
N LEU A 35 13.52 -3.08 8.17
CA LEU A 35 12.41 -3.75 8.85
C LEU A 35 12.91 -4.81 9.84
N GLU A 36 13.95 -5.59 9.48
CA GLU A 36 14.56 -6.57 10.36
C GLU A 36 15.14 -5.91 11.62
N GLN A 37 15.82 -4.77 11.46
CA GLN A 37 16.33 -4.04 12.61
C GLN A 37 15.17 -3.52 13.48
N LYS A 38 14.12 -2.99 12.86
CA LYS A 38 12.95 -2.49 13.58
C LYS A 38 12.19 -3.59 14.34
N VAL A 39 12.10 -4.79 13.78
CA VAL A 39 11.59 -5.96 14.52
C VAL A 39 12.44 -6.24 15.77
N LYS A 40 13.77 -6.21 15.66
CA LYS A 40 14.67 -6.39 16.81
C LYS A 40 14.50 -5.28 17.87
N ASP A 41 14.14 -4.08 17.42
CA ASP A 41 13.82 -2.92 18.29
C ASP A 41 12.41 -3.02 18.92
N GLY A 42 11.64 -4.07 18.62
CA GLY A 42 10.29 -4.30 19.17
C GLY A 42 9.14 -3.68 18.37
N VAL A 43 9.40 -3.16 17.18
CA VAL A 43 8.39 -2.59 16.29
C VAL A 43 7.56 -3.70 15.65
N ASP A 44 6.22 -3.57 15.63
CA ASP A 44 5.32 -4.53 14.95
C ASP A 44 5.35 -4.29 13.43
N VAL A 45 5.94 -5.20 12.68
CA VAL A 45 6.10 -5.10 11.23
C VAL A 45 5.19 -6.09 10.52
N ARG A 46 4.28 -5.58 9.68
CA ARG A 46 3.31 -6.39 8.93
C ARG A 46 3.32 -6.06 7.45
N LEU A 47 3.30 -7.09 6.61
CA LEU A 47 3.28 -6.99 5.17
C LEU A 47 2.11 -7.78 4.59
N ILE A 48 1.30 -7.11 3.75
CA ILE A 48 0.34 -7.73 2.84
C ILE A 48 0.87 -7.59 1.42
N TYR A 49 0.83 -8.65 0.64
CA TYR A 49 1.12 -8.59 -0.78
C TYR A 49 0.08 -9.37 -1.58
N ASP A 50 -0.20 -8.91 -2.81
CA ASP A 50 -1.08 -9.64 -3.72
C ASP A 50 -0.34 -10.85 -4.30
N ASP A 51 -0.94 -12.04 -4.19
CA ASP A 51 -0.31 -13.29 -4.64
C ASP A 51 -0.08 -13.29 -6.16
N PHE A 52 -1.05 -12.86 -6.94
CA PHE A 52 -0.95 -12.81 -8.40
C PHE A 52 0.06 -11.77 -8.88
N GLY A 53 0.00 -10.56 -8.32
CA GLY A 53 0.92 -9.48 -8.68
C GLY A 53 2.39 -9.83 -8.39
N SER A 54 2.62 -10.61 -7.35
CA SER A 54 3.98 -10.98 -6.90
C SER A 54 4.41 -12.38 -7.33
N LEU A 55 3.53 -13.19 -7.93
CA LEU A 55 3.78 -14.60 -8.27
C LEU A 55 5.06 -14.83 -9.10
N PRO A 56 5.38 -14.01 -10.13
CA PRO A 56 6.57 -14.23 -10.94
C PRO A 56 7.87 -13.91 -10.21
N THR A 57 7.81 -13.11 -9.13
CA THR A 57 8.98 -12.45 -8.53
C THR A 57 9.21 -12.81 -7.08
N PHE A 58 8.14 -13.25 -6.37
CA PHE A 58 8.19 -13.47 -4.93
C PHE A 58 7.71 -14.87 -4.53
N SER A 59 8.65 -15.76 -4.28
CA SER A 59 8.41 -17.16 -4.00
C SER A 59 8.07 -17.41 -2.51
N GLN A 60 7.53 -18.60 -2.20
CA GLN A 60 7.32 -19.04 -0.82
C GLN A 60 8.62 -19.03 0.00
N LYS A 61 9.77 -19.26 -0.63
CA LYS A 61 11.08 -19.13 0.04
C LYS A 61 11.31 -17.73 0.58
N ASN A 62 10.93 -16.69 -0.19
CA ASN A 62 11.05 -15.31 0.25
C ASN A 62 10.12 -15.02 1.44
N VAL A 63 8.89 -15.57 1.43
CA VAL A 63 7.97 -15.48 2.56
C VAL A 63 8.55 -16.09 3.83
N TYR A 64 9.13 -17.29 3.73
CA TYR A 64 9.81 -17.92 4.86
C TYR A 64 10.97 -17.08 5.39
N GLN A 65 11.75 -16.47 4.51
CA GLN A 65 12.85 -15.57 4.91
C GLN A 65 12.34 -14.32 5.65
N LEU A 66 11.23 -13.71 5.21
CA LEU A 66 10.63 -12.58 5.92
C LEU A 66 10.14 -12.99 7.31
N LYS A 67 9.42 -14.11 7.40
CA LYS A 67 8.92 -14.64 8.67
C LYS A 67 10.06 -15.01 9.64
N ALA A 68 11.15 -15.57 9.13
CA ALA A 68 12.34 -15.87 9.92
C ALA A 68 13.02 -14.63 10.49
N ARG A 69 12.84 -13.45 9.85
CA ARG A 69 13.29 -12.14 10.33
C ARG A 69 12.27 -11.47 11.27
N GLY A 70 11.18 -12.17 11.63
CA GLY A 70 10.12 -11.67 12.50
C GLY A 70 9.11 -10.74 11.83
N ILE A 71 9.15 -10.59 10.51
CA ILE A 71 8.18 -9.81 9.75
C ILE A 71 6.93 -10.65 9.53
N LYS A 72 5.78 -10.19 10.03
CA LYS A 72 4.50 -10.85 9.82
C LYS A 72 4.05 -10.62 8.39
N CYS A 73 3.79 -11.68 7.65
CA CYS A 73 3.51 -11.60 6.22
C CYS A 73 2.33 -12.47 5.83
N ILE A 74 1.38 -11.91 5.08
CA ILE A 74 0.27 -12.63 4.46
C ILE A 74 0.19 -12.34 2.96
N SER A 75 -0.20 -13.37 2.17
CA SER A 75 -0.55 -13.19 0.77
C SER A 75 -2.06 -12.98 0.65
N PHE A 76 -2.45 -11.98 -0.13
CA PHE A 76 -3.84 -11.76 -0.47
C PHE A 76 -4.23 -12.61 -1.67
N ASN A 77 -5.39 -13.28 -1.55
CA ASN A 77 -6.06 -14.05 -2.58
C ASN A 77 -5.14 -15.04 -3.32
N PRO A 78 -4.60 -16.05 -2.60
CA PRO A 78 -3.72 -17.06 -3.17
C PRO A 78 -4.38 -17.80 -4.34
N LEU A 79 -3.63 -18.04 -5.42
CA LEU A 79 -4.14 -18.65 -6.66
C LEU A 79 -4.53 -20.13 -6.54
N PHE A 80 -4.30 -20.77 -5.40
CA PHE A 80 -4.65 -22.17 -5.19
C PHE A 80 -6.16 -22.45 -5.14
N PHE A 81 -7.02 -21.44 -5.04
CA PHE A 81 -8.46 -21.54 -4.98
C PHE A 81 -9.11 -21.16 -6.31
N ILE A 82 -9.37 -22.16 -7.13
CA ILE A 82 -9.63 -22.14 -8.60
C ILE A 82 -10.92 -21.45 -9.07
N LYS A 83 -11.78 -20.82 -8.26
CA LYS A 83 -13.02 -20.23 -8.81
C LYS A 83 -13.25 -18.78 -8.38
N GLY A 84 -13.24 -17.88 -9.37
CA GLY A 84 -13.77 -16.52 -9.22
C GLY A 84 -12.80 -15.46 -8.70
N THR A 85 -11.56 -15.83 -8.39
CA THR A 85 -10.62 -14.96 -7.66
C THR A 85 -9.61 -14.19 -8.53
N LEU A 86 -9.57 -14.49 -9.84
CA LEU A 86 -8.58 -13.84 -10.73
C LEU A 86 -8.77 -12.32 -10.83
N ASN A 87 -10.00 -11.84 -10.77
CA ASN A 87 -10.33 -10.43 -10.95
C ASN A 87 -10.30 -9.62 -9.65
N ASN A 88 -10.32 -10.28 -8.49
CA ASN A 88 -10.29 -9.59 -7.20
C ASN A 88 -8.84 -9.48 -6.75
N ARG A 89 -8.16 -8.41 -7.17
CA ARG A 89 -6.77 -8.15 -6.84
C ARG A 89 -6.62 -6.92 -5.96
N ASP A 90 -5.66 -6.98 -5.04
CA ASP A 90 -5.30 -5.83 -4.23
C ASP A 90 -4.21 -5.03 -4.95
N HIS A 91 -4.61 -3.95 -5.61
CA HIS A 91 -3.68 -3.10 -6.37
C HIS A 91 -3.18 -1.89 -5.59
N ARG A 92 -3.44 -1.84 -4.28
CA ARG A 92 -2.99 -0.74 -3.42
C ARG A 92 -1.47 -0.80 -3.18
N LYS A 93 -0.87 0.34 -2.93
CA LYS A 93 0.52 0.49 -2.51
C LYS A 93 0.50 1.45 -1.34
N ILE A 94 0.62 0.89 -0.15
CA ILE A 94 0.50 1.62 1.11
C ILE A 94 1.68 1.26 2.01
N LEU A 95 2.32 2.26 2.57
CA LEU A 95 3.28 2.11 3.66
C LEU A 95 2.87 3.06 4.77
N ILE A 96 2.67 2.54 5.96
CA ILE A 96 2.27 3.32 7.14
C ILE A 96 3.33 3.14 8.22
N ILE A 97 3.72 4.24 8.86
CA ILE A 97 4.70 4.27 9.93
C ILE A 97 4.08 4.97 11.13
N ASP A 98 3.95 4.24 12.23
CA ASP A 98 3.45 4.70 13.54
C ASP A 98 2.10 5.46 13.46
N GLY A 99 1.34 5.29 12.38
CA GLY A 99 0.09 6.01 12.14
C GLY A 99 0.24 7.52 11.89
N ASN A 100 1.45 8.01 11.79
CA ASN A 100 1.76 9.42 11.62
C ASN A 100 2.24 9.77 10.20
N VAL A 101 2.83 8.80 9.50
CA VAL A 101 3.31 8.95 8.13
C VAL A 101 2.72 7.85 7.28
N ALA A 102 2.23 8.20 6.10
CA ALA A 102 1.85 7.25 5.06
C ALA A 102 2.46 7.62 3.72
N PHE A 103 2.87 6.60 2.96
CA PHE A 103 3.25 6.73 1.56
C PHE A 103 2.25 5.92 0.73
N SER A 104 1.84 6.48 -0.40
CA SER A 104 1.00 5.79 -1.37
C SER A 104 1.26 6.33 -2.79
N GLY A 105 0.65 5.70 -3.79
CA GLY A 105 0.79 6.04 -5.21
C GLY A 105 0.84 4.81 -6.11
N GLY A 106 1.50 4.95 -7.27
CA GLY A 106 1.66 3.87 -8.25
C GLY A 106 2.87 2.96 -8.00
N ILE A 107 3.79 3.36 -7.13
CA ILE A 107 5.11 2.74 -6.96
C ILE A 107 5.01 1.42 -6.19
N ASN A 108 5.40 0.30 -6.80
CA ASN A 108 5.56 -0.99 -6.13
C ASN A 108 6.99 -1.18 -5.58
N LEU A 109 7.21 -2.25 -4.82
CA LEU A 109 8.53 -2.57 -4.26
C LEU A 109 9.36 -3.40 -5.25
N ALA A 110 9.77 -2.77 -6.37
CA ALA A 110 10.61 -3.38 -7.38
C ALA A 110 11.54 -2.33 -8.01
N ASP A 111 12.68 -2.78 -8.51
CA ASP A 111 13.80 -1.92 -8.92
C ASP A 111 13.51 -1.06 -10.14
N GLU A 112 12.56 -1.46 -11.01
CA GLU A 112 12.11 -0.64 -12.13
C GLU A 112 11.49 0.69 -11.68
N TYR A 113 10.75 0.71 -10.57
CA TYR A 113 10.09 1.92 -10.06
C TYR A 113 11.08 2.97 -9.52
N ILE A 114 12.30 2.56 -9.19
CA ILE A 114 13.38 3.45 -8.76
C ILE A 114 14.47 3.62 -9.83
N ASN A 115 14.20 3.15 -11.06
CA ASN A 115 15.11 3.20 -12.20
C ASN A 115 16.48 2.50 -11.97
N LYS A 116 16.52 1.46 -11.14
CA LYS A 116 17.68 0.59 -10.95
C LYS A 116 17.64 -0.64 -11.87
N LYS A 117 16.47 -0.93 -12.45
CA LYS A 117 16.28 -1.96 -13.47
C LYS A 117 15.53 -1.35 -14.64
N LYS A 118 16.12 -1.43 -15.85
CA LYS A 118 15.51 -0.92 -17.09
C LYS A 118 14.62 -2.00 -17.70
N LYS A 119 13.38 -2.12 -17.24
CA LYS A 119 12.42 -3.12 -17.73
C LYS A 119 11.64 -2.62 -18.96
N TYR A 120 11.16 -1.37 -18.90
CA TYR A 120 10.35 -0.75 -19.96
C TYR A 120 10.87 0.63 -20.37
N GLY A 121 12.13 0.95 -20.08
CA GLY A 121 12.70 2.28 -20.27
C GLY A 121 12.84 3.04 -18.96
N HIS A 122 12.87 4.37 -19.01
CA HIS A 122 12.85 5.21 -17.81
C HIS A 122 11.45 5.22 -17.23
N TRP A 123 11.33 4.78 -15.98
CA TRP A 123 10.06 4.75 -15.27
C TRP A 123 9.79 6.10 -14.61
N LYS A 124 8.61 6.67 -14.86
CA LYS A 124 8.13 7.86 -14.18
C LYS A 124 6.77 7.53 -13.56
N ASP A 125 6.70 7.58 -12.26
CA ASP A 125 5.51 7.29 -11.48
C ASP A 125 5.20 8.43 -10.51
N ILE A 126 4.03 8.40 -9.90
CA ILE A 126 3.62 9.34 -8.88
C ILE A 126 3.51 8.62 -7.54
N GLY A 127 4.19 9.16 -6.55
CA GLY A 127 4.03 8.79 -5.14
C GLY A 127 3.90 10.04 -4.30
N PHE A 128 3.22 9.92 -3.19
CA PHE A 128 3.07 11.00 -2.22
C PHE A 128 3.32 10.51 -0.81
N LYS A 129 3.71 11.43 0.05
CA LYS A 129 3.86 11.28 1.49
C LYS A 129 2.78 12.09 2.19
N LEU A 130 2.02 11.45 3.05
CA LEU A 130 1.04 12.09 3.94
C LEU A 130 1.56 12.11 5.36
N THR A 131 1.23 13.17 6.08
CA THR A 131 1.47 13.29 7.52
C THR A 131 0.23 13.82 8.20
N GLY A 132 0.06 13.48 9.48
CA GLY A 132 -1.04 14.02 10.27
C GLY A 132 -2.36 13.26 10.11
N THR A 133 -3.47 13.96 10.32
CA THR A 133 -4.82 13.37 10.41
C THR A 133 -5.22 12.47 9.23
N PRO A 134 -4.87 12.77 7.95
CA PRO A 134 -5.24 11.91 6.83
C PRO A 134 -4.68 10.50 6.90
N VAL A 135 -3.58 10.29 7.63
CA VAL A 135 -2.96 8.97 7.79
C VAL A 135 -3.89 7.99 8.52
N LYS A 136 -4.83 8.48 9.33
CA LYS A 136 -5.81 7.63 10.02
C LYS A 136 -6.64 6.78 9.05
N SER A 137 -7.04 7.34 7.91
CA SER A 137 -7.79 6.60 6.90
C SER A 137 -6.99 5.42 6.34
N TYR A 138 -5.69 5.61 6.12
CA TYR A 138 -4.80 4.54 5.68
C TYR A 138 -4.62 3.45 6.73
N ASN A 139 -4.54 3.82 8.01
CA ASN A 139 -4.53 2.85 9.11
C ASN A 139 -5.80 2.00 9.11
N TYR A 140 -6.99 2.64 8.97
CA TYR A 140 -8.25 1.90 8.89
C TYR A 140 -8.27 0.93 7.72
N MET A 141 -7.87 1.37 6.52
CA MET A 141 -7.80 0.52 5.33
C MET A 141 -6.92 -0.71 5.56
N PHE A 142 -5.71 -0.53 6.09
CA PHE A 142 -4.79 -1.62 6.34
C PHE A 142 -5.31 -2.57 7.42
N ILE A 143 -5.77 -2.04 8.56
CA ILE A 143 -6.20 -2.85 9.71
C ILE A 143 -7.46 -3.66 9.35
N GLU A 144 -8.43 -3.06 8.68
CA GLU A 144 -9.62 -3.74 8.19
C GLU A 144 -9.22 -4.91 7.28
N PHE A 145 -8.36 -4.64 6.32
CA PHE A 145 -7.90 -5.64 5.36
C PHE A 145 -7.06 -6.74 6.02
N TRP A 146 -6.10 -6.38 6.86
CA TRP A 146 -5.33 -7.34 7.65
C TRP A 146 -6.24 -8.22 8.50
N ASN A 147 -7.18 -7.62 9.22
CA ASN A 147 -8.12 -8.32 10.09
C ASN A 147 -9.10 -9.20 9.32
N ALA A 148 -9.42 -8.90 8.07
CA ALA A 148 -10.26 -9.76 7.25
C ALA A 148 -9.53 -11.07 6.86
N PHE A 149 -8.24 -11.01 6.56
CA PHE A 149 -7.49 -12.12 5.95
C PHE A 149 -6.44 -12.79 6.85
N SER A 150 -6.14 -12.21 8.02
CA SER A 150 -5.18 -12.78 8.98
C SER A 150 -5.91 -13.39 10.18
N ASN A 151 -5.34 -14.46 10.74
CA ASN A 151 -5.79 -14.99 12.04
C ASN A 151 -5.28 -14.14 13.23
N GLU A 152 -4.18 -13.43 13.04
CA GLU A 152 -3.60 -12.53 14.03
C GLU A 152 -4.16 -11.13 13.85
N LYS A 153 -5.14 -10.77 14.67
CA LYS A 153 -5.85 -9.49 14.56
C LYS A 153 -5.02 -8.33 15.12
N ILE A 154 -5.29 -7.14 14.58
CA ILE A 154 -4.79 -5.86 15.11
C ILE A 154 -5.94 -5.21 15.86
N ASP A 155 -5.67 -4.71 17.07
CA ASP A 155 -6.64 -3.88 17.78
C ASP A 155 -6.77 -2.52 17.10
N SER A 156 -7.97 -2.17 16.64
CA SER A 156 -8.25 -0.90 15.98
C SER A 156 -8.03 0.32 16.89
N ASN A 157 -7.98 0.13 18.21
CA ASN A 157 -7.67 1.22 19.15
C ASN A 157 -6.28 1.83 18.92
N ILE A 158 -5.34 1.09 18.34
CA ILE A 158 -4.02 1.60 17.98
C ILE A 158 -4.09 2.89 17.12
N ILE A 159 -5.17 3.09 16.36
CA ILE A 159 -5.38 4.28 15.53
C ILE A 159 -5.59 5.53 16.41
N ASN A 160 -6.21 5.37 17.58
CA ASN A 160 -6.47 6.48 18.49
C ASN A 160 -5.21 6.93 19.24
N GLU A 161 -4.20 6.07 19.32
CA GLU A 161 -2.91 6.39 19.92
C GLU A 161 -1.99 7.20 19.02
N CYS A 162 -2.36 7.34 17.75
CA CYS A 162 -1.63 8.10 16.76
C CYS A 162 -1.96 9.59 16.91
N LEU A 163 -1.23 10.24 17.81
CA LEU A 163 -1.30 11.69 18.02
C LEU A 163 -0.49 12.40 16.92
N SER A 164 -1.05 12.50 15.74
CA SER A 164 -0.49 13.42 14.77
C SER A 164 -0.91 14.84 15.13
N GLU A 165 0.05 15.71 15.39
CA GLU A 165 -0.21 17.13 15.49
C GLU A 165 -0.96 17.63 14.26
N ARG A 166 -2.07 18.31 14.49
CA ARG A 166 -2.80 19.02 13.42
C ARG A 166 -1.88 20.10 12.89
N LYS A 167 -1.32 19.89 11.72
CA LYS A 167 -0.70 21.01 11.00
C LYS A 167 -1.83 21.84 10.38
N ASN A 168 -1.84 23.13 10.67
CA ASN A 168 -2.76 24.07 10.03
C ASN A 168 -2.30 24.31 8.59
N GLU A 169 -2.63 23.40 7.70
CA GLU A 169 -2.45 23.57 6.26
C GLU A 169 -3.81 23.77 5.61
N ASN A 170 -3.87 24.63 4.61
CA ASN A 170 -5.10 24.88 3.87
C ASN A 170 -5.35 23.74 2.87
N GLY A 171 -6.54 23.14 2.93
CA GLY A 171 -6.95 22.08 2.00
C GLY A 171 -7.62 20.91 2.70
N TYR A 172 -8.14 19.99 1.88
CA TYR A 172 -8.81 18.78 2.34
C TYR A 172 -8.19 17.58 1.63
N ILE A 173 -8.02 16.48 2.35
CA ILE A 173 -7.64 15.18 1.80
C ILE A 173 -8.74 14.19 2.17
N ILE A 174 -9.37 13.60 1.16
CA ILE A 174 -10.37 12.56 1.33
C ILE A 174 -9.79 11.28 0.74
N SER A 175 -9.48 10.32 1.61
CA SER A 175 -9.03 9.00 1.20
C SER A 175 -10.25 8.12 0.97
N TYR A 176 -10.25 7.38 -0.13
CA TYR A 176 -11.32 6.44 -0.48
C TYR A 176 -10.72 5.15 -1.06
N TYR A 177 -11.49 4.09 -1.06
CA TYR A 177 -11.12 2.82 -1.68
C TYR A 177 -12.37 2.03 -2.04
N ASP A 178 -12.25 1.17 -3.04
CA ASP A 178 -13.25 0.18 -3.36
C ASP A 178 -12.92 -1.14 -2.66
N SER A 179 -13.96 -1.85 -2.24
CA SER A 179 -13.84 -3.17 -1.64
C SER A 179 -14.91 -4.08 -2.22
N PRO A 180 -14.60 -5.34 -2.51
CA PRO A 180 -15.62 -6.32 -2.97
C PRO A 180 -16.66 -6.61 -1.90
N ALA A 181 -16.45 -6.20 -0.66
CA ALA A 181 -17.45 -6.31 0.41
C ALA A 181 -18.58 -5.29 0.29
N TYR A 182 -18.38 -4.20 -0.45
CA TYR A 182 -19.38 -3.14 -0.66
C TYR A 182 -19.96 -3.23 -2.08
N LYS A 183 -21.26 -2.96 -2.20
CA LYS A 183 -21.95 -2.94 -3.51
C LYS A 183 -21.72 -1.63 -4.28
N GLU A 184 -21.26 -0.60 -3.59
CA GLU A 184 -21.04 0.72 -4.16
C GLU A 184 -19.65 0.78 -4.83
N HIS A 185 -19.62 1.35 -6.02
CA HIS A 185 -18.40 1.63 -6.77
C HIS A 185 -17.97 3.08 -6.52
N ILE A 186 -17.36 3.32 -5.37
CA ILE A 186 -17.00 4.67 -4.90
C ILE A 186 -16.07 5.36 -5.89
N SER A 187 -15.07 4.66 -6.41
CA SER A 187 -14.13 5.23 -7.37
C SER A 187 -14.82 5.67 -8.66
N ASN A 188 -15.71 4.84 -9.22
CA ASN A 188 -16.44 5.18 -10.44
C ASN A 188 -17.32 6.42 -10.23
N ASN A 189 -18.08 6.45 -9.14
CA ASN A 189 -18.95 7.57 -8.81
C ASN A 189 -18.14 8.87 -8.65
N LEU A 190 -16.99 8.80 -7.98
CA LEU A 190 -16.10 9.95 -7.82
C LEU A 190 -15.56 10.46 -9.16
N TYR A 191 -15.14 9.56 -10.07
CA TYR A 191 -14.70 9.97 -11.41
C TYR A 191 -15.83 10.63 -12.20
N ILE A 192 -17.03 10.09 -12.16
CA ILE A 192 -18.21 10.68 -12.81
C ILE A 192 -18.48 12.08 -12.25
N ASP A 193 -18.47 12.24 -10.92
CA ASP A 193 -18.69 13.52 -10.27
C ASP A 193 -17.63 14.56 -10.64
N LEU A 194 -16.36 14.18 -10.63
CA LEU A 194 -15.26 15.06 -11.01
C LEU A 194 -15.34 15.50 -12.47
N LEU A 195 -15.68 14.56 -13.37
CA LEU A 195 -15.83 14.86 -14.80
C LEU A 195 -17.02 15.75 -15.07
N SER A 196 -18.15 15.51 -14.39
CA SER A 196 -19.37 16.31 -14.56
C SER A 196 -19.21 17.74 -14.06
N GLN A 197 -18.32 17.99 -13.11
CA GLN A 197 -18.02 19.31 -12.56
C GLN A 197 -16.91 20.05 -13.30
N ALA A 198 -16.18 19.38 -14.21
CA ALA A 198 -15.08 19.98 -14.94
C ALA A 198 -15.64 21.03 -15.92
N ILE A 199 -15.15 22.29 -15.83
CA ILE A 199 -15.59 23.39 -16.71
C ILE A 199 -14.69 23.52 -17.93
N ASN A 200 -13.38 23.37 -17.78
CA ASN A 200 -12.43 23.60 -18.86
C ASN A 200 -11.79 22.32 -19.38
N TYR A 201 -11.22 21.51 -18.48
CA TYR A 201 -10.57 20.24 -18.85
C TYR A 201 -10.42 19.33 -17.65
N ALA A 202 -10.26 18.02 -17.92
CA ALA A 202 -9.81 17.01 -16.98
C ALA A 202 -8.73 16.16 -17.66
N TRP A 203 -7.59 15.97 -16.98
CA TRP A 203 -6.48 15.17 -17.49
C TRP A 203 -6.25 13.97 -16.63
N PHE A 204 -6.16 12.80 -17.26
CA PHE A 204 -5.88 11.53 -16.59
C PHE A 204 -4.58 10.94 -17.13
N TYR A 205 -3.72 10.53 -16.21
CA TYR A 205 -2.50 9.80 -16.52
C TYR A 205 -2.59 8.42 -15.90
N THR A 206 -2.81 7.42 -16.73
CA THR A 206 -2.89 6.03 -16.29
C THR A 206 -2.37 5.08 -17.36
N PRO A 207 -1.62 4.02 -17.01
CA PRO A 207 -1.27 2.95 -17.94
C PRO A 207 -2.44 2.02 -18.22
N TYR A 208 -3.52 2.10 -17.43
CA TYR A 208 -4.69 1.23 -17.52
C TYR A 208 -5.95 2.08 -17.60
N LEU A 209 -6.40 2.38 -18.81
CA LEU A 209 -7.66 3.06 -19.02
C LEU A 209 -8.73 2.01 -19.35
N ILE A 210 -9.47 1.58 -18.34
CA ILE A 210 -10.63 0.69 -18.51
C ILE A 210 -11.86 1.53 -18.17
N ILE A 211 -12.56 1.96 -19.22
CA ILE A 211 -13.75 2.80 -19.09
C ILE A 211 -14.96 1.89 -19.14
N GLY A 212 -15.85 2.01 -18.14
CA GLY A 212 -17.16 1.38 -18.16
C GLY A 212 -18.15 2.18 -19.01
N ASP A 213 -19.35 1.61 -19.27
CA ASP A 213 -20.37 2.20 -20.14
C ASP A 213 -20.93 3.56 -19.66
N PHE A 214 -20.57 4.00 -18.45
CA PHE A 214 -21.04 5.26 -17.84
C PHE A 214 -20.00 6.38 -17.78
N LEU A 215 -18.78 6.12 -18.22
CA LEU A 215 -17.68 7.09 -18.37
C LEU A 215 -17.38 7.25 -19.86
#